data_c4d0292b2cb09905b1862786ab16e547
#
_entry.id   c4d0292b2cb09905b1862786ab16e547
#
_cell.length_a   1.000
_cell.length_b   1.000
_cell.length_c   1.000
_cell.angle_alpha   90.00
_cell.angle_beta   90.00
_cell.angle_gamma   90.00
#
_symmetry.space_group_name_H-M   'P 1'
#
loop_
_entity.id
_entity.type
_entity.pdbx_description
1 polymer ?
#
loop_
_entity_poly.entity_id
_entity_poly.type
_entity_poly.pdbx_seq_one_letter_code
_entity_poly.pdbx_strand_id
1 'polypeptide(L)'
;MNFLILELTGGMEWLALLPSYLLGAIPFGWVAVRMLHGKDLRQEGSGNIGATNAMRILGKPLGVVCFLLDFGKGFVPVALFATWFAGDPEVLPILKVSCGAAAVCGHVWPIYLGFKGGKAVATGCGGIVAIDPMIAVIGGVAWLVVLITTRYVGLASMLMGVSWPIAAFVRAPDYEYGLEVALATGALAILILWRHRANMGRMLRGEESRIGKKSSEPKTE
;
A
#
# COMPACT_ATOMS: atom_id res chain seq x y z
N MET A 1 16.03 5.07 -23.91
CA MET A 1 15.61 4.18 -22.84
C MET A 1 15.91 2.77 -23.29
N ASN A 2 16.98 2.20 -22.74
CA ASN A 2 17.61 1.00 -23.32
C ASN A 2 16.79 -0.26 -23.03
N PHE A 3 15.99 -0.70 -23.98
CA PHE A 3 15.42 -2.06 -24.04
C PHE A 3 16.52 -3.16 -23.96
N LEU A 4 17.76 -2.80 -24.21
CA LEU A 4 18.95 -3.65 -24.12
C LEU A 4 19.32 -4.09 -22.70
N ILE A 5 18.89 -3.37 -21.65
CA ILE A 5 19.21 -3.74 -20.26
C ILE A 5 18.47 -5.05 -19.87
N LEU A 6 17.32 -5.31 -20.46
CA LEU A 6 16.57 -6.57 -20.24
C LEU A 6 17.24 -7.81 -20.86
N GLU A 7 18.10 -7.65 -21.86
CA GLU A 7 18.81 -8.76 -22.52
C GLU A 7 20.17 -9.07 -21.88
N LEU A 8 20.77 -8.14 -21.16
CA LEU A 8 22.14 -8.28 -20.64
C LEU A 8 22.22 -8.81 -19.21
N THR A 9 21.13 -8.73 -18.44
CA THR A 9 21.08 -9.31 -17.10
C THR A 9 20.50 -10.72 -17.20
N GLY A 10 21.21 -11.73 -16.76
CA GLY A 10 20.86 -13.14 -16.92
C GLY A 10 19.52 -13.61 -16.34
N GLY A 11 18.56 -12.72 -16.14
CA GLY A 11 17.18 -13.01 -15.76
C GLY A 11 16.95 -13.44 -14.30
N MET A 12 18.02 -13.71 -13.56
CA MET A 12 17.90 -14.20 -12.17
C MET A 12 17.48 -13.12 -11.18
N GLU A 13 17.77 -11.87 -11.46
CA GLU A 13 17.37 -10.71 -10.64
C GLU A 13 15.85 -10.62 -10.52
N TRP A 14 15.13 -10.97 -11.59
CA TRP A 14 13.67 -10.94 -11.62
C TRP A 14 13.01 -12.00 -10.74
N LEU A 15 13.78 -13.01 -10.28
CA LEU A 15 13.31 -13.98 -9.28
C LEU A 15 12.94 -13.28 -7.96
N ALA A 16 13.48 -12.08 -7.68
CA ALA A 16 13.08 -11.26 -6.53
C ALA A 16 11.58 -10.91 -6.51
N LEU A 17 10.92 -10.88 -7.66
CA LEU A 17 9.50 -10.51 -7.75
C LEU A 17 8.59 -11.56 -7.11
N LEU A 18 8.95 -12.84 -7.19
CA LEU A 18 8.15 -13.92 -6.61
C LEU A 18 8.06 -13.82 -5.07
N PRO A 19 9.17 -13.79 -4.31
CA PRO A 19 9.09 -13.60 -2.86
C PRO A 19 8.50 -12.23 -2.48
N SER A 20 8.70 -11.18 -3.28
CA SER A 20 8.07 -9.87 -3.07
C SER A 20 6.54 -9.95 -3.15
N TYR A 21 6.01 -10.62 -4.17
CA TYR A 21 4.57 -10.85 -4.30
C TYR A 21 4.04 -11.72 -3.16
N LEU A 22 4.70 -12.85 -2.86
CA LEU A 22 4.26 -13.77 -1.80
C LEU A 22 4.26 -13.10 -0.42
N LEU A 23 5.28 -12.32 -0.08
CA LEU A 23 5.32 -11.54 1.17
C LEU A 23 4.20 -10.49 1.16
N GLY A 24 4.05 -9.74 0.07
CA GLY A 24 2.98 -8.77 -0.11
C GLY A 24 1.58 -9.37 0.05
N ALA A 25 1.40 -10.62 -0.37
CA ALA A 25 0.13 -11.34 -0.33
C ALA A 25 -0.29 -11.77 1.09
N ILE A 26 0.61 -11.77 2.10
CA ILE A 26 0.27 -12.12 3.48
C ILE A 26 -0.77 -11.14 4.02
N PRO A 27 -1.99 -11.57 4.37
CA PRO A 27 -3.07 -10.69 4.80
C PRO A 27 -3.06 -10.53 6.33
N PHE A 28 -2.09 -9.81 6.89
CA PHE A 28 -1.85 -9.75 8.34
C PHE A 28 -3.08 -9.35 9.15
N GLY A 29 -3.85 -8.35 8.71
CA GLY A 29 -5.08 -7.95 9.39
C GLY A 29 -6.14 -9.04 9.42
N TRP A 30 -6.30 -9.78 8.30
CA TRP A 30 -7.23 -10.91 8.23
C TRP A 30 -6.78 -12.07 9.13
N VAL A 31 -5.49 -12.42 9.09
CA VAL A 31 -4.91 -13.47 9.93
C VAL A 31 -5.11 -13.14 11.41
N ALA A 32 -4.78 -11.92 11.84
CA ALA A 32 -4.93 -11.51 13.24
C ALA A 32 -6.39 -11.60 13.71
N VAL A 33 -7.36 -11.09 12.93
CA VAL A 33 -8.78 -11.18 13.29
C VAL A 33 -9.27 -12.64 13.32
N ARG A 34 -8.83 -13.44 12.35
CA ARG A 34 -9.21 -14.86 12.28
C ARG A 34 -8.68 -15.64 13.48
N MET A 35 -7.42 -15.42 13.88
CA MET A 35 -6.79 -16.12 14.99
C MET A 35 -7.35 -15.68 16.37
N LEU A 36 -7.57 -14.37 16.56
CA LEU A 36 -7.95 -13.84 17.87
C LEU A 36 -9.46 -13.82 18.11
N HIS A 37 -10.28 -13.73 17.07
CA HIS A 37 -11.75 -13.60 17.19
C HIS A 37 -12.53 -14.67 16.42
N GLY A 38 -11.87 -15.56 15.68
CA GLY A 38 -12.55 -16.58 14.85
C GLY A 38 -13.33 -16.04 13.65
N LYS A 39 -13.28 -14.73 13.38
CA LYS A 39 -14.11 -14.03 12.39
C LYS A 39 -13.40 -13.84 11.04
N ASP A 40 -14.16 -13.66 9.99
CA ASP A 40 -13.62 -13.23 8.68
C ASP A 40 -13.69 -11.70 8.56
N LEU A 41 -12.53 -11.03 8.53
CA LEU A 41 -12.43 -9.57 8.45
C LEU A 41 -13.14 -8.99 7.21
N ARG A 42 -13.35 -9.80 6.16
CA ARG A 42 -14.07 -9.38 4.94
C ARG A 42 -15.58 -9.26 5.16
N GLN A 43 -16.11 -9.85 6.24
CA GLN A 43 -17.51 -9.78 6.65
C GLN A 43 -17.75 -8.77 7.77
N GLU A 44 -16.68 -8.14 8.28
CA GLU A 44 -16.75 -7.21 9.41
C GLU A 44 -16.44 -5.77 8.99
N GLY A 45 -17.09 -4.82 9.62
CA GLY A 45 -16.85 -3.39 9.46
C GLY A 45 -16.95 -2.90 8.00
N SER A 46 -15.82 -2.46 7.42
CA SER A 46 -15.79 -2.00 6.02
C SER A 46 -15.59 -3.12 5.00
N GLY A 47 -15.43 -4.36 5.42
CA GLY A 47 -15.12 -5.50 4.56
C GLY A 47 -13.70 -5.52 4.00
N ASN A 48 -12.85 -4.56 4.34
CA ASN A 48 -11.47 -4.51 3.86
C ASN A 48 -10.53 -5.27 4.78
N ILE A 49 -9.53 -5.98 4.22
CA ILE A 49 -8.55 -6.76 5.00
C ILE A 49 -7.43 -5.91 5.65
N GLY A 50 -7.34 -4.61 5.35
CA GLY A 50 -6.26 -3.74 5.83
C GLY A 50 -6.41 -3.27 7.27
N ALA A 51 -5.32 -2.70 7.78
CA ALA A 51 -5.13 -2.32 9.19
C ALA A 51 -6.24 -1.42 9.77
N THR A 52 -6.80 -0.48 9.00
CA THR A 52 -7.88 0.41 9.48
C THR A 52 -9.14 -0.38 9.83
N ASN A 53 -9.48 -1.42 9.09
CA ASN A 53 -10.61 -2.28 9.43
C ASN A 53 -10.26 -3.25 10.57
N ALA A 54 -9.06 -3.82 10.54
CA ALA A 54 -8.55 -4.64 11.63
C ALA A 54 -8.56 -3.88 12.98
N MET A 55 -8.17 -2.60 12.98
CA MET A 55 -8.19 -1.74 14.16
C MET A 55 -9.60 -1.56 14.77
N ARG A 56 -10.65 -1.60 13.95
CA ARG A 56 -12.04 -1.50 14.45
C ARG A 56 -12.45 -2.74 15.24
N ILE A 57 -11.90 -3.90 14.91
CA ILE A 57 -12.22 -5.19 15.53
C ILE A 57 -11.27 -5.52 16.67
N LEU A 58 -9.98 -5.31 16.47
CA LEU A 58 -8.90 -5.68 17.40
C LEU A 58 -8.52 -4.58 18.40
N GLY A 59 -9.05 -3.35 18.18
CA GLY A 59 -8.60 -2.16 18.92
C GLY A 59 -7.32 -1.54 18.34
N LYS A 60 -6.97 -0.36 18.89
CA LYS A 60 -5.88 0.47 18.38
C LYS A 60 -4.50 -0.23 18.41
N PRO A 61 -4.06 -0.88 19.52
CA PRO A 61 -2.71 -1.47 19.57
C PRO A 61 -2.48 -2.52 18.49
N LEU A 62 -3.37 -3.49 18.38
CA LEU A 62 -3.25 -4.56 17.37
C LEU A 62 -3.46 -4.04 15.94
N GLY A 63 -4.31 -3.02 15.76
CA GLY A 63 -4.46 -2.35 14.48
C GLY A 63 -3.19 -1.65 14.01
N VAL A 64 -2.43 -1.05 14.95
CA VAL A 64 -1.10 -0.48 14.64
C VAL A 64 -0.10 -1.58 14.27
N VAL A 65 -0.10 -2.70 14.97
CA VAL A 65 0.75 -3.86 14.60
C VAL A 65 0.41 -4.34 13.18
N CYS A 66 -0.87 -4.49 12.84
CA CYS A 66 -1.29 -4.86 11.49
C CYS A 66 -0.82 -3.83 10.45
N PHE A 67 -0.86 -2.53 10.77
CA PHE A 67 -0.34 -1.48 9.90
C PHE A 67 1.17 -1.62 9.69
N LEU A 68 1.95 -1.82 10.75
CA LEU A 68 3.39 -1.97 10.68
C LEU A 68 3.80 -3.21 9.86
N LEU A 69 3.07 -4.30 10.00
CA LEU A 69 3.29 -5.51 9.20
C LEU A 69 2.92 -5.30 7.72
N ASP A 70 1.79 -4.63 7.43
CA ASP A 70 1.41 -4.27 6.07
C ASP A 70 2.36 -3.24 5.43
N PHE A 71 2.95 -2.35 6.22
CA PHE A 71 4.03 -1.45 5.81
C PHE A 71 5.32 -2.24 5.55
N GLY A 72 5.72 -3.08 6.48
CA GLY A 72 6.94 -3.90 6.39
C GLY A 72 6.97 -4.79 5.16
N LYS A 73 5.83 -5.41 4.79
CA LYS A 73 5.77 -6.25 3.57
C LYS A 73 5.91 -5.47 2.25
N GLY A 74 5.79 -4.14 2.29
CA GLY A 74 6.14 -3.25 1.18
C GLY A 74 7.58 -2.78 1.24
N PHE A 75 8.08 -2.49 2.45
CA PHE A 75 9.44 -2.01 2.69
C PHE A 75 10.50 -3.08 2.41
N VAL A 76 10.33 -4.28 2.98
CA VAL A 76 11.32 -5.37 2.91
C VAL A 76 11.66 -5.79 1.47
N PRO A 77 10.69 -6.00 0.56
CA PRO A 77 11.00 -6.33 -0.83
C PRO A 77 11.89 -5.29 -1.52
N VAL A 78 11.61 -4.02 -1.29
CA VAL A 78 12.34 -2.92 -1.92
C VAL A 78 13.73 -2.75 -1.29
N ALA A 79 13.82 -2.79 0.05
CA ALA A 79 15.07 -2.53 0.76
C ALA A 79 16.03 -3.73 0.74
N LEU A 80 15.50 -4.96 0.82
CA LEU A 80 16.32 -6.16 0.99
C LEU A 80 16.31 -7.06 -0.26
N PHE A 81 15.14 -7.47 -0.77
CA PHE A 81 15.09 -8.44 -1.88
C PHE A 81 15.70 -7.86 -3.15
N ALA A 82 15.34 -6.61 -3.50
CA ALA A 82 15.95 -5.94 -4.65
C ALA A 82 17.49 -5.91 -4.52
N THR A 83 18.00 -5.58 -3.34
CA THR A 83 19.46 -5.50 -3.10
C THR A 83 20.13 -6.88 -3.12
N TRP A 84 19.49 -7.92 -2.57
CA TRP A 84 20.05 -9.27 -2.53
C TRP A 84 20.08 -9.96 -3.89
N PHE A 85 19.12 -9.64 -4.75
CA PHE A 85 19.00 -10.23 -6.08
C PHE A 85 19.64 -9.39 -7.19
N ALA A 86 19.98 -8.13 -6.93
CA ALA A 86 20.65 -7.29 -7.93
C ALA A 86 22.08 -7.81 -8.16
N GLY A 87 22.29 -8.41 -9.31
CA GLY A 87 23.63 -8.82 -9.77
C GLY A 87 24.45 -7.65 -10.28
N ASP A 88 23.77 -6.63 -10.86
CA ASP A 88 24.34 -5.41 -11.41
C ASP A 88 23.76 -4.18 -10.69
N PRO A 89 24.61 -3.23 -10.24
CA PRO A 89 24.15 -1.96 -9.67
C PRO A 89 23.21 -1.15 -10.60
N GLU A 90 23.36 -1.23 -11.90
CA GLU A 90 22.53 -0.52 -12.89
C GLU A 90 21.07 -1.04 -12.91
N VAL A 91 20.87 -2.30 -12.53
CA VAL A 91 19.53 -2.94 -12.47
C VAL A 91 18.81 -2.63 -11.15
N LEU A 92 19.56 -2.30 -10.10
CA LEU A 92 19.01 -2.14 -8.75
C LEU A 92 17.84 -1.13 -8.66
N PRO A 93 17.88 0.04 -9.31
CA PRO A 93 16.78 1.01 -9.24
C PRO A 93 15.46 0.46 -9.79
N ILE A 94 15.50 -0.12 -10.99
CA ILE A 94 14.29 -0.68 -11.60
C ILE A 94 13.81 -1.93 -10.85
N LEU A 95 14.73 -2.71 -10.28
CA LEU A 95 14.38 -3.87 -9.46
C LEU A 95 13.69 -3.46 -8.16
N LYS A 96 14.13 -2.36 -7.51
CA LYS A 96 13.43 -1.78 -6.34
C LYS A 96 11.99 -1.41 -6.65
N VAL A 97 11.77 -0.69 -7.75
CA VAL A 97 10.43 -0.32 -8.21
C VAL A 97 9.58 -1.56 -8.48
N SER A 98 10.15 -2.55 -9.17
CA SER A 98 9.47 -3.79 -9.54
C SER A 98 9.12 -4.65 -8.33
N CYS A 99 10.01 -4.79 -7.35
CA CYS A 99 9.75 -5.49 -6.09
C CYS A 99 8.63 -4.80 -5.29
N GLY A 100 8.63 -3.46 -5.23
CA GLY A 100 7.56 -2.68 -4.61
C GLY A 100 6.21 -2.90 -5.30
N ALA A 101 6.18 -2.88 -6.64
CA ALA A 101 4.99 -3.17 -7.43
C ALA A 101 4.48 -4.60 -7.19
N ALA A 102 5.39 -5.59 -7.16
CA ALA A 102 5.04 -6.99 -6.87
C ALA A 102 4.41 -7.15 -5.47
N ALA A 103 4.97 -6.49 -4.44
CA ALA A 103 4.41 -6.49 -3.09
C ALA A 103 3.02 -5.83 -3.02
N VAL A 104 2.83 -4.72 -3.72
CA VAL A 104 1.53 -4.05 -3.87
C VAL A 104 0.52 -4.96 -4.57
N CYS A 105 0.90 -5.61 -5.66
CA CYS A 105 0.07 -6.61 -6.36
C CYS A 105 -0.31 -7.76 -5.42
N GLY A 106 0.62 -8.27 -4.62
CA GLY A 106 0.36 -9.28 -3.61
C GLY A 106 -0.69 -8.83 -2.59
N HIS A 107 -0.59 -7.60 -2.10
CA HIS A 107 -1.58 -7.07 -1.15
C HIS A 107 -2.97 -6.88 -1.78
N VAL A 108 -3.04 -6.44 -3.03
CA VAL A 108 -4.32 -6.17 -3.73
C VAL A 108 -4.97 -7.43 -4.24
N TRP A 109 -4.17 -8.37 -4.72
CA TRP A 109 -4.60 -9.66 -5.25
C TRP A 109 -3.88 -10.82 -4.55
N PRO A 110 -4.11 -11.03 -3.23
CA PRO A 110 -3.41 -12.05 -2.47
C PRO A 110 -3.86 -13.46 -2.88
N ILE A 111 -2.91 -14.30 -3.27
CA ILE A 111 -3.16 -15.70 -3.61
C ILE A 111 -3.80 -16.44 -2.43
N TYR A 112 -3.41 -16.12 -1.19
CA TYR A 112 -3.91 -16.76 0.03
C TYR A 112 -5.39 -16.49 0.33
N LEU A 113 -5.99 -15.46 -0.30
CA LEU A 113 -7.41 -15.10 -0.12
C LEU A 113 -8.21 -15.14 -1.44
N GLY A 114 -7.77 -15.94 -2.44
CA GLY A 114 -8.44 -16.05 -3.73
C GLY A 114 -8.48 -14.71 -4.47
N PHE A 115 -7.38 -13.97 -4.43
CA PHE A 115 -7.17 -12.69 -5.12
C PHE A 115 -8.12 -11.54 -4.69
N LYS A 116 -8.73 -11.63 -3.50
CA LYS A 116 -9.62 -10.61 -2.92
C LYS A 116 -8.93 -9.89 -1.76
N GLY A 117 -8.13 -8.88 -2.08
CA GLY A 117 -7.24 -8.19 -1.14
C GLY A 117 -7.66 -6.78 -0.74
N GLY A 118 -6.67 -6.05 -0.20
CA GLY A 118 -6.81 -4.72 0.36
C GLY A 118 -6.64 -3.58 -0.64
N LYS A 119 -6.22 -2.41 -0.14
CA LYS A 119 -6.11 -1.15 -0.91
C LYS A 119 -4.67 -0.68 -1.11
N ALA A 120 -3.70 -1.44 -0.63
CA ALA A 120 -2.26 -1.24 -0.76
C ALA A 120 -1.69 0.09 -0.22
N VAL A 121 -2.41 0.82 0.62
CA VAL A 121 -1.92 2.10 1.15
C VAL A 121 -0.70 1.91 2.05
N ALA A 122 -0.78 1.07 3.07
CA ALA A 122 0.34 0.82 3.99
C ALA A 122 1.51 0.14 3.26
N THR A 123 1.23 -0.84 2.40
CA THR A 123 2.23 -1.55 1.60
C THR A 123 2.93 -0.62 0.61
N GLY A 124 2.17 0.24 -0.08
CA GLY A 124 2.73 1.27 -0.97
C GLY A 124 3.59 2.27 -0.19
N CYS A 125 3.13 2.71 0.99
CA CYS A 125 3.90 3.60 1.87
C CYS A 125 5.25 2.98 2.25
N GLY A 126 5.27 1.70 2.63
CA GLY A 126 6.51 0.97 2.94
C GLY A 126 7.48 0.92 1.76
N GLY A 127 6.98 0.59 0.57
CA GLY A 127 7.79 0.57 -0.65
C GLY A 127 8.36 1.95 -0.99
N ILE A 128 7.54 3.00 -0.90
CA ILE A 128 7.98 4.38 -1.18
C ILE A 128 9.02 4.85 -0.17
N VAL A 129 8.86 4.56 1.13
CA VAL A 129 9.90 4.88 2.15
C VAL A 129 11.24 4.24 1.81
N ALA A 130 11.23 3.02 1.28
CA ALA A 130 12.46 2.32 0.90
C ALA A 130 13.09 2.83 -0.42
N ILE A 131 12.30 3.50 -1.28
CA ILE A 131 12.78 4.15 -2.52
C ILE A 131 13.27 5.57 -2.19
N ASP A 132 12.39 6.41 -1.68
CA ASP A 132 12.64 7.81 -1.33
C ASP A 132 11.78 8.22 -0.12
N PRO A 133 12.37 8.33 1.09
CA PRO A 133 11.65 8.76 2.28
C PRO A 133 10.97 10.12 2.16
N MET A 134 11.52 11.04 1.33
CA MET A 134 10.94 12.39 1.19
C MET A 134 9.60 12.36 0.46
N ILE A 135 9.45 11.50 -0.56
CA ILE A 135 8.15 11.30 -1.23
C ILE A 135 7.11 10.79 -0.21
N ALA A 136 7.53 9.86 0.67
CA ALA A 136 6.67 9.34 1.72
C ALA A 136 6.29 10.42 2.75
N VAL A 137 7.22 11.28 3.14
CA VAL A 137 6.97 12.41 4.07
C VAL A 137 5.97 13.38 3.47
N ILE A 138 6.14 13.80 2.20
CA ILE A 138 5.19 14.69 1.52
C ILE A 138 3.78 14.07 1.51
N GLY A 139 3.68 12.79 1.15
CA GLY A 139 2.41 12.07 1.19
C GLY A 139 1.82 11.95 2.59
N GLY A 140 2.66 11.69 3.59
CA GLY A 140 2.26 11.60 4.99
C GLY A 140 1.72 12.92 5.53
N VAL A 141 2.34 14.04 5.17
CA VAL A 141 1.84 15.39 5.50
C VAL A 141 0.48 15.65 4.85
N ALA A 142 0.34 15.35 3.55
CA ALA A 142 -0.94 15.47 2.85
C ALA A 142 -2.03 14.60 3.51
N TRP A 143 -1.70 13.36 3.87
CA TRP A 143 -2.59 12.46 4.59
C TRP A 143 -3.03 13.04 5.93
N LEU A 144 -2.10 13.55 6.72
CA LEU A 144 -2.37 14.10 8.06
C LEU A 144 -3.26 15.33 7.98
N VAL A 145 -2.97 16.28 7.07
CA VAL A 145 -3.78 17.48 6.85
C VAL A 145 -5.21 17.11 6.50
N VAL A 146 -5.40 16.21 5.54
CA VAL A 146 -6.74 15.77 5.12
C VAL A 146 -7.45 15.00 6.23
N LEU A 147 -6.74 14.17 6.99
CA LEU A 147 -7.33 13.43 8.09
C LEU A 147 -7.82 14.35 9.21
N ILE A 148 -7.02 15.34 9.61
CA ILE A 148 -7.38 16.29 10.69
C ILE A 148 -8.58 17.14 10.27
N THR A 149 -8.62 17.60 9.03
CA THR A 149 -9.68 18.49 8.53
C THR A 149 -10.99 17.76 8.26
N THR A 150 -10.94 16.55 7.70
CA THR A 150 -12.15 15.84 7.23
C THR A 150 -12.55 14.65 8.11
N ARG A 151 -11.60 14.06 8.84
CA ARG A 151 -11.73 12.82 9.61
C ARG A 151 -12.03 11.57 8.76
N TYR A 152 -11.90 11.64 7.43
CA TYR A 152 -12.06 10.53 6.52
C TYR A 152 -10.72 9.88 6.16
N VAL A 153 -10.43 8.70 6.72
CA VAL A 153 -9.21 7.93 6.40
C VAL A 153 -9.12 7.61 4.90
N GLY A 154 -10.26 7.26 4.28
CA GLY A 154 -10.31 6.93 2.86
C GLY A 154 -9.90 8.11 1.98
N LEU A 155 -10.41 9.32 2.26
CA LEU A 155 -10.05 10.53 1.52
C LEU A 155 -8.58 10.90 1.72
N ALA A 156 -8.11 10.86 2.97
CA ALA A 156 -6.71 11.12 3.29
C ALA A 156 -5.78 10.17 2.52
N SER A 157 -6.11 8.87 2.48
CA SER A 157 -5.32 7.86 1.75
C SER A 157 -5.33 8.07 0.22
N MET A 158 -6.44 8.52 -0.35
CA MET A 158 -6.53 8.86 -1.78
C MET A 158 -5.65 10.08 -2.11
N LEU A 159 -5.73 11.14 -1.32
CA LEU A 159 -4.93 12.35 -1.55
C LEU A 159 -3.43 12.11 -1.29
N MET A 160 -3.08 11.31 -0.30
CA MET A 160 -1.70 10.82 -0.14
C MET A 160 -1.24 10.09 -1.40
N GLY A 161 -2.03 9.15 -1.92
CA GLY A 161 -1.69 8.42 -3.13
C GLY A 161 -1.48 9.33 -4.33
N VAL A 162 -2.30 10.39 -4.48
CA VAL A 162 -2.16 11.38 -5.57
C VAL A 162 -0.93 12.29 -5.37
N SER A 163 -0.56 12.60 -4.13
CA SER A 163 0.62 13.44 -3.86
C SER A 163 1.95 12.74 -4.18
N TRP A 164 2.02 11.41 -4.12
CA TRP A 164 3.24 10.65 -4.39
C TRP A 164 3.80 10.83 -5.81
N PRO A 165 3.02 10.66 -6.90
CA PRO A 165 3.54 10.89 -8.25
C PRO A 165 3.92 12.37 -8.49
N ILE A 166 3.24 13.32 -7.88
CA ILE A 166 3.58 14.75 -7.96
C ILE A 166 4.94 14.98 -7.30
N ALA A 167 5.13 14.49 -6.07
CA ALA A 167 6.40 14.59 -5.37
C ALA A 167 7.53 13.86 -6.11
N ALA A 168 7.26 12.66 -6.64
CA ALA A 168 8.23 11.89 -7.41
C ALA A 168 8.64 12.62 -8.70
N PHE A 169 7.69 13.23 -9.41
CA PHE A 169 7.97 14.00 -10.64
C PHE A 169 8.83 15.24 -10.35
N VAL A 170 8.52 15.97 -9.27
CA VAL A 170 9.31 17.15 -8.86
C VAL A 170 10.73 16.75 -8.48
N ARG A 171 10.91 15.58 -7.85
CA ARG A 171 12.22 15.06 -7.44
C ARG A 171 12.93 14.24 -8.50
N ALA A 172 12.27 13.95 -9.64
CA ALA A 172 12.84 13.13 -10.69
C ALA A 172 14.23 13.59 -11.19
N PRO A 173 14.53 14.91 -11.28
CA PRO A 173 15.86 15.37 -11.65
C PRO A 173 16.98 14.99 -10.65
N ASP A 174 16.64 14.66 -9.40
CA ASP A 174 17.60 14.29 -8.36
C ASP A 174 18.08 12.83 -8.52
N TYR A 175 17.49 12.04 -9.43
CA TYR A 175 17.73 10.60 -9.58
C TYR A 175 17.88 10.19 -11.04
N GLU A 176 18.76 9.22 -11.29
CA GLU A 176 18.91 8.61 -12.60
C GLU A 176 17.65 7.88 -13.11
N TYR A 177 16.83 7.37 -12.16
CA TYR A 177 15.58 6.61 -12.42
C TYR A 177 14.32 7.34 -11.90
N GLY A 178 14.36 8.67 -11.85
CA GLY A 178 13.26 9.48 -11.29
C GLY A 178 11.95 9.36 -12.08
N LEU A 179 12.01 9.18 -13.40
CA LEU A 179 10.83 8.99 -14.24
C LEU A 179 10.13 7.67 -13.94
N GLU A 180 10.89 6.58 -13.74
CA GLU A 180 10.35 5.25 -13.40
C GLU A 180 9.62 5.28 -12.06
N VAL A 181 10.16 5.97 -11.07
CA VAL A 181 9.52 6.18 -9.76
C VAL A 181 8.25 7.01 -9.92
N ALA A 182 8.26 8.08 -10.73
CA ALA A 182 7.08 8.89 -10.98
C ALA A 182 5.96 8.11 -11.69
N LEU A 183 6.31 7.29 -12.68
CA LEU A 183 5.36 6.42 -13.39
C LEU A 183 4.78 5.33 -12.47
N ALA A 184 5.63 4.68 -11.68
CA ALA A 184 5.20 3.64 -10.74
C ALA A 184 4.28 4.19 -9.64
N THR A 185 4.61 5.35 -9.08
CA THR A 185 3.76 6.02 -8.09
C THR A 185 2.47 6.53 -8.71
N GLY A 186 2.47 6.94 -9.99
CA GLY A 186 1.29 7.27 -10.76
C GLY A 186 0.34 6.08 -10.93
N ALA A 187 0.89 4.93 -11.32
CA ALA A 187 0.13 3.68 -11.41
C ALA A 187 -0.44 3.25 -10.04
N LEU A 188 0.36 3.39 -8.98
CA LEU A 188 -0.09 3.13 -7.61
C LEU A 188 -1.21 4.08 -7.18
N ALA A 189 -1.14 5.37 -7.53
CA ALA A 189 -2.19 6.34 -7.24
C ALA A 189 -3.52 5.95 -7.92
N ILE A 190 -3.47 5.59 -9.20
CA ILE A 190 -4.65 5.10 -9.95
C ILE A 190 -5.23 3.86 -9.27
N LEU A 191 -4.39 2.91 -8.89
CA LEU A 191 -4.80 1.70 -8.18
C LEU A 191 -5.46 2.01 -6.83
N ILE A 192 -4.88 2.92 -6.05
CA ILE A 192 -5.44 3.37 -4.76
C ILE A 192 -6.82 4.02 -4.98
N LEU A 193 -6.95 4.94 -5.92
CA LEU A 193 -8.23 5.59 -6.24
C LEU A 193 -9.28 4.54 -6.63
N TRP A 194 -8.94 3.62 -7.52
CA TRP A 194 -9.84 2.54 -7.92
C TRP A 194 -10.26 1.64 -6.74
N ARG A 195 -9.31 1.28 -5.88
CA ARG A 195 -9.61 0.47 -4.67
C ARG A 195 -10.41 1.23 -3.61
N HIS A 196 -10.48 2.57 -3.68
CA HIS A 196 -11.28 3.41 -2.80
C HIS A 196 -12.64 3.81 -3.38
N ARG A 197 -13.05 3.32 -4.56
CA ARG A 197 -14.35 3.67 -5.18
C ARG A 197 -15.56 3.46 -4.26
N ALA A 198 -15.56 2.40 -3.44
CA ALA A 198 -16.62 2.17 -2.46
C ALA A 198 -16.63 3.22 -1.34
N ASN A 199 -15.44 3.72 -0.91
CA ASN A 199 -15.36 4.81 0.05
C ASN A 199 -15.90 6.11 -0.54
N MET A 200 -15.56 6.43 -1.80
CA MET A 200 -16.10 7.60 -2.50
C MET A 200 -17.63 7.54 -2.58
N GLY A 201 -18.18 6.38 -2.96
CA GLY A 201 -19.64 6.20 -3.00
C GLY A 201 -20.29 6.41 -1.62
N ARG A 202 -19.71 5.87 -0.54
CA ARG A 202 -20.23 6.12 0.82
C ARG A 202 -20.07 7.58 1.26
N MET A 203 -18.97 8.24 0.88
CA MET A 203 -18.78 9.68 1.18
C MET A 203 -19.84 10.55 0.49
N LEU A 204 -20.15 10.28 -0.77
CA LEU A 204 -21.19 10.99 -1.52
C LEU A 204 -22.58 10.82 -0.91
N ARG A 205 -22.87 9.66 -0.29
CA ARG A 205 -24.12 9.39 0.42
C ARG A 205 -24.09 9.80 1.89
N GLY A 206 -22.98 10.35 2.41
CA GLY A 206 -22.83 10.71 3.82
C GLY A 206 -22.69 9.52 4.78
N GLU A 207 -22.45 8.31 4.28
CA GLU A 207 -22.39 7.04 5.01
C GLU A 207 -20.95 6.64 5.42
N GLU A 208 -19.93 7.34 4.95
CA GLU A 208 -18.55 6.98 5.25
C GLU A 208 -18.21 7.26 6.71
N SER A 209 -17.58 6.30 7.37
CA SER A 209 -17.19 6.40 8.77
C SER A 209 -16.11 7.47 8.98
N ARG A 210 -16.32 8.35 9.95
CA ARG A 210 -15.32 9.35 10.40
C ARG A 210 -14.62 8.87 11.65
N ILE A 211 -13.32 9.15 11.78
CA ILE A 211 -12.60 8.91 13.03
C ILE A 211 -13.22 9.75 14.15
N GLY A 212 -13.43 9.11 15.32
CA GLY A 212 -13.95 9.79 16.51
C GLY A 212 -15.48 9.96 16.55
N LYS A 213 -16.21 9.52 15.52
CA LYS A 213 -17.68 9.44 15.58
C LYS A 213 -18.07 7.99 15.92
N LYS A 214 -18.75 7.78 17.04
CA LYS A 214 -19.40 6.47 17.33
C LYS A 214 -20.34 6.17 16.17
N SER A 215 -20.29 4.95 15.64
CA SER A 215 -21.37 4.48 14.75
C SER A 215 -22.68 4.61 15.52
N SER A 216 -23.63 5.35 14.98
CA SER A 216 -24.99 5.28 15.46
C SER A 216 -25.43 3.82 15.31
N GLU A 217 -25.74 3.17 16.42
CA GLU A 217 -26.42 1.88 16.40
C GLU A 217 -27.67 2.02 15.50
N PRO A 218 -27.99 0.99 14.69
CA PRO A 218 -29.26 0.99 14.00
C PRO A 218 -30.35 1.12 15.10
N LYS A 219 -31.22 2.11 14.95
CA LYS A 219 -32.44 2.17 15.77
C LYS A 219 -33.18 0.86 15.52
N THR A 220 -33.17 -0.04 16.51
CA THR A 220 -34.13 -1.14 16.57
C THR A 220 -35.50 -0.49 16.79
N GLU A 221 -36.29 -0.48 15.74
CA GLU A 221 -37.76 -0.34 15.85
C GLU A 221 -38.36 -1.67 16.25
#